data_764d3bcacd9df45aa417a4316041cddc
#
_entry.id   764d3bcacd9df45aa417a4316041cddc
#
_cell.length_a   1.000
_cell.length_b   1.000
_cell.length_c   1.000
_cell.angle_alpha   90.00
_cell.angle_beta   90.00
_cell.angle_gamma   90.00
#
_symmetry.space_group_name_H-M   'P 1'
#
loop_
_entity.id
_entity.type
_entity.pdbx_description
1 polymer ?
#
loop_
_entity_poly.entity_id
_entity_poly.type
_entity_poly.pdbx_seq_one_letter_code
_entity_poly.pdbx_strand_id
1 'polypeptide(L)'
;MCNPTVIVAHPGRQHSFRVAKALKEGGLLFRYVTTVYNKDDSLLMRFVKLFLNKDSFQRASKRKCPGLDDNDVIQFCELEGILLLALQRIDFTRILSNKVQRYVTNKFQRKLANYVIRNPQIEAVISYDTNSSVLFSILKDKVPHVKLIMDNAHPNRHYLYHSYHENWGCVGDFSKTL
;
A
#
# COMPACT_ATOMS: atom_id res chain seq x y z
N MET A 1 -25.78 7.00 12.46
CA MET A 1 -24.53 6.27 12.19
C MET A 1 -23.94 6.86 10.93
N CYS A 2 -22.69 7.32 10.94
CA CYS A 2 -22.03 7.78 9.72
C CYS A 2 -21.80 6.58 8.80
N ASN A 3 -22.13 6.74 7.51
CA ASN A 3 -21.82 5.70 6.52
C ASN A 3 -20.29 5.63 6.33
N PRO A 4 -19.70 4.46 6.21
CA PRO A 4 -18.27 4.31 5.94
C PRO A 4 -17.96 4.81 4.53
N THR A 5 -17.08 5.81 4.41
CA THR A 5 -16.79 6.49 3.13
C THR A 5 -15.31 6.60 2.79
N VAL A 6 -14.42 6.12 3.68
CA VAL A 6 -12.98 6.28 3.54
C VAL A 6 -12.31 4.99 3.07
N ILE A 7 -11.49 5.09 2.03
CA ILE A 7 -10.57 4.02 1.62
C ILE A 7 -9.16 4.30 2.18
N VAL A 8 -8.54 3.23 2.68
CA VAL A 8 -7.10 3.20 2.97
C VAL A 8 -6.44 2.22 2.01
N ALA A 9 -5.41 2.66 1.29
CA ALA A 9 -4.79 1.86 0.25
C ALA A 9 -3.25 1.85 0.34
N HIS A 10 -2.67 0.65 0.39
CA HIS A 10 -1.24 0.43 0.31
C HIS A 10 -0.92 -0.93 -0.33
N PRO A 11 -0.07 -1.02 -1.37
CA PRO A 11 0.25 -2.30 -2.02
C PRO A 11 1.07 -3.26 -1.15
N GLY A 12 1.72 -2.76 -0.11
CA GLY A 12 2.51 -3.55 0.83
C GLY A 12 1.96 -3.53 2.25
N ARG A 13 2.86 -3.85 3.20
CA ARG A 13 2.58 -3.79 4.64
C ARG A 13 3.37 -2.64 5.26
N GLN A 14 2.68 -1.60 5.66
CA GLN A 14 3.26 -0.48 6.44
C GLN A 14 2.30 -0.09 7.57
N HIS A 15 2.35 1.16 8.00
CA HIS A 15 1.46 1.73 9.03
C HIS A 15 -0.01 1.73 8.60
N SER A 16 -0.30 1.47 7.32
CA SER A 16 -1.64 1.43 6.73
C SER A 16 -2.64 0.53 7.48
N PHE A 17 -2.19 -0.56 8.09
CA PHE A 17 -3.05 -1.40 8.91
C PHE A 17 -3.58 -0.68 10.15
N ARG A 18 -2.75 0.15 10.81
CA ARG A 18 -3.15 0.91 12.00
C ARG A 18 -4.18 1.97 11.64
N VAL A 19 -3.97 2.67 10.54
CA VAL A 19 -4.90 3.68 10.03
C VAL A 19 -6.23 3.03 9.66
N ALA A 20 -6.20 1.92 8.91
CA ALA A 20 -7.40 1.20 8.54
C ALA A 20 -8.18 0.68 9.76
N LYS A 21 -7.49 0.14 10.77
CA LYS A 21 -8.10 -0.30 12.02
C LYS A 21 -8.78 0.85 12.78
N ALA A 22 -8.08 1.97 12.96
CA ALA A 22 -8.62 3.14 13.64
C ALA A 22 -9.87 3.68 12.92
N LEU A 23 -9.86 3.75 11.58
CA LEU A 23 -11.03 4.17 10.80
C LEU A 23 -12.18 3.16 10.89
N LYS A 24 -11.90 1.87 10.99
CA LYS A 24 -12.94 0.86 11.22
C LYS A 24 -13.57 1.03 12.59
N GLU A 25 -12.77 1.20 13.63
CA GLU A 25 -13.24 1.45 15.01
C GLU A 25 -14.09 2.73 15.08
N GLY A 26 -13.75 3.76 14.27
CA GLY A 26 -14.53 4.98 14.12
C GLY A 26 -15.75 4.89 13.18
N GLY A 27 -16.01 3.72 12.57
CA GLY A 27 -17.13 3.53 11.64
C GLY A 27 -16.97 4.24 10.29
N LEU A 28 -15.75 4.68 9.94
CA LEU A 28 -15.47 5.47 8.74
C LEU A 28 -14.85 4.63 7.61
N LEU A 29 -14.29 3.46 7.90
CA LEU A 29 -13.60 2.64 6.91
C LEU A 29 -14.59 2.02 5.93
N PHE A 30 -14.54 2.45 4.66
CA PHE A 30 -15.26 1.78 3.59
C PHE A 30 -14.58 0.47 3.19
N ARG A 31 -13.28 0.51 2.87
CA ARG A 31 -12.44 -0.67 2.56
C ARG A 31 -10.96 -0.37 2.80
N TYR A 32 -10.24 -1.40 3.21
CA TYR A 32 -8.78 -1.44 3.13
C TYR A 32 -8.35 -2.15 1.84
N VAL A 33 -7.51 -1.52 1.02
CA VAL A 33 -7.10 -2.05 -0.28
C VAL A 33 -5.60 -2.32 -0.30
N THR A 34 -5.22 -3.55 -0.63
CA THR A 34 -3.81 -4.00 -0.67
C THR A 34 -3.57 -5.01 -1.80
N THR A 35 -2.31 -5.43 -2.00
CA THR A 35 -2.01 -6.50 -2.97
C THR A 35 -2.13 -7.87 -2.33
N VAL A 36 -1.43 -8.11 -1.23
CA VAL A 36 -1.37 -9.43 -0.57
C VAL A 36 -1.83 -9.32 0.87
N TYR A 37 -2.91 -9.99 1.19
CA TYR A 37 -3.47 -10.10 2.53
C TYR A 37 -3.78 -11.56 2.85
N ASN A 38 -3.57 -11.99 4.08
CA ASN A 38 -3.87 -13.36 4.49
C ASN A 38 -5.36 -13.48 4.86
N LYS A 39 -6.21 -13.68 3.84
CA LYS A 39 -7.62 -14.03 4.04
C LYS A 39 -7.75 -15.50 4.38
N ASP A 40 -8.70 -15.84 5.26
CA ASP A 40 -8.92 -17.22 5.69
C ASP A 40 -9.36 -18.11 4.52
N ASP A 41 -10.15 -17.58 3.57
CA ASP A 41 -10.72 -18.32 2.44
C ASP A 41 -9.98 -18.11 1.09
N SER A 42 -8.84 -17.45 1.08
CA SER A 42 -8.06 -17.27 -0.16
C SER A 42 -7.50 -18.61 -0.65
N LEU A 43 -8.05 -19.11 -1.77
CA LEU A 43 -7.54 -20.33 -2.41
C LEU A 43 -6.07 -20.20 -2.78
N LEU A 44 -5.68 -19.00 -3.20
CA LEU A 44 -4.29 -18.71 -3.56
C LEU A 44 -3.36 -18.79 -2.34
N MET A 45 -3.78 -18.26 -1.19
CA MET A 45 -3.01 -18.42 0.05
C MET A 45 -2.94 -19.89 0.51
N ARG A 46 -3.95 -20.70 0.23
CA ARG A 46 -3.88 -22.14 0.45
C ARG A 46 -2.80 -22.80 -0.40
N PHE A 47 -2.72 -22.48 -1.70
CA PHE A 47 -1.66 -22.99 -2.59
C PHE A 47 -0.27 -22.50 -2.15
N VAL A 48 -0.14 -21.22 -1.81
CA VAL A 48 1.13 -20.64 -1.35
C VAL A 48 1.58 -21.29 -0.03
N LYS A 49 0.67 -21.64 0.87
CA LYS A 49 0.96 -22.36 2.11
C LYS A 49 1.54 -23.77 1.87
N LEU A 50 1.13 -24.45 0.80
CA LEU A 50 1.64 -25.78 0.45
C LEU A 50 3.09 -25.76 -0.05
N PHE A 51 3.54 -24.67 -0.67
CA PHE A 51 4.85 -24.54 -1.29
C PHE A 51 5.86 -23.71 -0.49
N LEU A 52 5.45 -23.08 0.62
CA LEU A 52 6.34 -22.25 1.43
C LEU A 52 6.93 -23.03 2.61
N ASN A 53 8.24 -22.81 2.87
CA ASN A 53 8.90 -23.26 4.09
C ASN A 53 8.26 -22.62 5.32
N LYS A 54 8.39 -23.24 6.51
CA LYS A 54 7.81 -22.80 7.80
C LYS A 54 8.04 -21.31 8.10
N ASP A 55 9.23 -20.78 7.84
CA ASP A 55 9.55 -19.35 8.06
C ASP A 55 8.81 -18.41 7.11
N SER A 56 8.62 -18.86 5.88
CA SER A 56 7.88 -18.12 4.86
C SER A 56 6.39 -18.11 5.16
N PHE A 57 5.87 -19.20 5.71
CA PHE A 57 4.50 -19.32 6.17
C PHE A 57 4.22 -18.37 7.37
N GLN A 58 5.11 -18.31 8.36
CA GLN A 58 4.97 -17.38 9.49
C GLN A 58 4.99 -15.91 9.03
N ARG A 59 5.78 -15.56 8.01
CA ARG A 59 5.77 -14.20 7.44
C ARG A 59 4.49 -13.90 6.66
N ALA A 60 3.93 -14.87 5.97
CA ALA A 60 2.65 -14.74 5.28
C ALA A 60 1.48 -14.61 6.26
N SER A 61 1.49 -15.37 7.36
CA SER A 61 0.46 -15.27 8.41
C SER A 61 0.43 -13.90 9.10
N LYS A 62 1.59 -13.24 9.22
CA LYS A 62 1.70 -11.87 9.76
C LYS A 62 1.10 -10.79 8.84
N ARG A 63 0.58 -11.15 7.64
CA ARG A 63 -0.12 -10.24 6.72
C ARG A 63 -1.63 -10.15 6.97
N LYS A 64 -2.08 -10.52 8.15
CA LYS A 64 -3.42 -10.27 8.66
C LYS A 64 -3.36 -9.17 9.70
N CYS A 65 -4.29 -8.24 9.66
CA CYS A 65 -4.41 -7.16 10.65
C CYS A 65 -5.45 -7.57 11.69
N PRO A 66 -5.09 -7.73 12.97
CA PRO A 66 -6.08 -7.91 14.02
C PRO A 66 -7.03 -6.72 14.06
N GLY A 67 -8.34 -6.98 13.97
CA GLY A 67 -9.38 -5.96 13.98
C GLY A 67 -9.91 -5.55 12.59
N LEU A 68 -9.36 -6.12 11.50
CA LEU A 68 -9.98 -6.05 10.18
C LEU A 68 -10.53 -7.43 9.80
N ASP A 69 -11.79 -7.49 9.41
CA ASP A 69 -12.40 -8.69 8.87
C ASP A 69 -12.02 -8.86 7.39
N ASP A 70 -12.12 -10.07 6.87
CA ASP A 70 -11.79 -10.36 5.47
C ASP A 70 -12.67 -9.56 4.49
N ASN A 71 -13.91 -9.22 4.90
CA ASN A 71 -14.82 -8.39 4.13
C ASN A 71 -14.38 -6.90 4.07
N ASP A 72 -13.62 -6.43 5.04
CA ASP A 72 -13.10 -5.05 5.01
C ASP A 72 -11.96 -4.88 4.01
N VAL A 73 -11.36 -5.98 3.56
CA VAL A 73 -10.15 -5.97 2.76
C VAL A 73 -10.43 -6.37 1.31
N ILE A 74 -9.95 -5.54 0.39
CA ILE A 74 -9.93 -5.84 -1.05
C ILE A 74 -8.49 -6.06 -1.49
N GLN A 75 -8.26 -7.11 -2.28
CA GLN A 75 -6.96 -7.41 -2.86
C GLN A 75 -6.95 -7.11 -4.36
N PHE A 76 -6.02 -6.26 -4.80
CA PHE A 76 -5.74 -6.03 -6.21
C PHE A 76 -4.35 -6.52 -6.56
N CYS A 77 -4.19 -7.16 -7.71
CA CYS A 77 -2.91 -7.68 -8.19
C CYS A 77 -2.27 -8.69 -7.22
N GLU A 78 -3.07 -9.60 -6.65
CA GLU A 78 -2.60 -10.55 -5.64
C GLU A 78 -1.52 -11.48 -6.20
N LEU A 79 -1.73 -12.07 -7.39
CA LEU A 79 -0.74 -12.94 -8.05
C LEU A 79 0.58 -12.23 -8.29
N GLU A 80 0.50 -11.03 -8.86
CA GLU A 80 1.69 -10.20 -9.12
C GLU A 80 2.39 -9.78 -7.83
N GLY A 81 1.60 -9.51 -6.77
CA GLY A 81 2.13 -9.20 -5.45
C GLY A 81 2.90 -10.38 -4.83
N ILE A 82 2.38 -11.60 -4.97
CA ILE A 82 3.06 -12.82 -4.51
C ILE A 82 4.32 -13.08 -5.31
N LEU A 83 4.26 -12.94 -6.63
CA LEU A 83 5.43 -13.05 -7.49
C LEU A 83 6.51 -12.05 -7.11
N LEU A 84 6.13 -10.79 -6.85
CA LEU A 84 7.06 -9.77 -6.38
C LEU A 84 7.73 -10.16 -5.07
N LEU A 85 6.97 -10.69 -4.11
CA LEU A 85 7.52 -11.15 -2.83
C LEU A 85 8.50 -12.32 -2.99
N ALA A 86 8.24 -13.23 -3.94
CA ALA A 86 9.16 -14.31 -4.29
C ALA A 86 10.43 -13.76 -4.94
N LEU A 87 10.30 -12.87 -5.92
CA LEU A 87 11.42 -12.23 -6.60
C LEU A 87 12.33 -11.46 -5.64
N GLN A 88 11.76 -10.72 -4.69
CA GLN A 88 12.54 -9.96 -3.69
C GLN A 88 13.45 -10.85 -2.80
N ARG A 89 13.23 -12.17 -2.79
CA ARG A 89 14.06 -13.11 -2.03
C ARG A 89 15.22 -13.67 -2.84
N ILE A 90 15.07 -13.78 -4.15
CA ILE A 90 16.06 -14.41 -5.05
C ILE A 90 16.85 -13.39 -5.87
N ASP A 91 16.32 -12.18 -6.04
CA ASP A 91 16.96 -11.10 -6.81
C ASP A 91 17.90 -10.29 -5.91
N PHE A 92 19.15 -10.75 -5.78
CA PHE A 92 20.19 -10.07 -5.00
C PHE A 92 20.51 -8.65 -5.51
N THR A 93 20.39 -8.42 -6.81
CA THR A 93 20.67 -7.11 -7.44
C THR A 93 19.52 -6.14 -7.31
N ARG A 94 18.32 -6.62 -6.98
CA ARG A 94 17.05 -5.89 -6.92
C ARG A 94 16.64 -5.19 -8.22
N ILE A 95 17.35 -5.42 -9.32
CA ILE A 95 17.04 -4.77 -10.61
C ILE A 95 15.70 -5.27 -11.15
N LEU A 96 15.51 -6.58 -11.18
CA LEU A 96 14.29 -7.19 -11.68
C LEU A 96 13.12 -6.94 -10.73
N SER A 97 13.32 -7.14 -9.44
CA SER A 97 12.28 -6.92 -8.42
C SER A 97 11.82 -5.46 -8.39
N ASN A 98 12.70 -4.47 -8.57
CA ASN A 98 12.32 -3.06 -8.66
C ASN A 98 11.48 -2.75 -9.92
N LYS A 99 11.82 -3.33 -11.08
CA LYS A 99 11.01 -3.18 -12.30
C LYS A 99 9.61 -3.78 -12.11
N VAL A 100 9.53 -5.00 -11.57
CA VAL A 100 8.25 -5.66 -11.29
C VAL A 100 7.47 -4.88 -10.24
N GLN A 101 8.11 -4.37 -9.21
CA GLN A 101 7.46 -3.54 -8.17
C GLN A 101 6.82 -2.29 -8.77
N ARG A 102 7.54 -1.55 -9.64
CA ARG A 102 6.97 -0.38 -10.33
C ARG A 102 5.75 -0.76 -11.17
N TYR A 103 5.83 -1.85 -11.91
CA TYR A 103 4.71 -2.34 -12.72
C TYR A 103 3.49 -2.69 -11.85
N VAL A 104 3.70 -3.49 -10.78
CA VAL A 104 2.63 -3.92 -9.87
C VAL A 104 2.01 -2.71 -9.17
N THR A 105 2.83 -1.77 -8.70
CA THR A 105 2.37 -0.54 -8.05
C THR A 105 1.51 0.31 -9.00
N ASN A 106 1.95 0.51 -10.24
CA ASN A 106 1.18 1.28 -11.22
C ASN A 106 -0.14 0.59 -11.60
N LYS A 107 -0.12 -0.73 -11.78
CA LYS A 107 -1.32 -1.53 -12.06
C LYS A 107 -2.30 -1.47 -10.87
N PHE A 108 -1.80 -1.59 -9.66
CA PHE A 108 -2.59 -1.47 -8.42
C PHE A 108 -3.28 -0.10 -8.33
N GLN A 109 -2.53 1.00 -8.54
CA GLN A 109 -3.06 2.36 -8.49
C GLN A 109 -4.17 2.59 -9.53
N ARG A 110 -4.00 2.10 -10.77
CA ARG A 110 -5.03 2.19 -11.82
C ARG A 110 -6.29 1.39 -11.47
N LYS A 111 -6.15 0.17 -10.94
CA LYS A 111 -7.29 -0.63 -10.49
C LYS A 111 -8.03 0.04 -9.34
N LEU A 112 -7.29 0.61 -8.39
CA LEU A 112 -7.86 1.35 -7.27
C LEU A 112 -8.60 2.61 -7.74
N ALA A 113 -8.02 3.39 -8.65
CA ALA A 113 -8.69 4.55 -9.24
C ALA A 113 -10.02 4.17 -9.88
N ASN A 114 -10.02 3.11 -10.70
CA ASN A 114 -11.26 2.61 -11.32
C ASN A 114 -12.28 2.13 -10.29
N TYR A 115 -11.83 1.54 -9.18
CA TYR A 115 -12.72 1.12 -8.11
C TYR A 115 -13.35 2.33 -7.41
N VAL A 116 -12.58 3.37 -7.11
CA VAL A 116 -13.11 4.61 -6.50
C VAL A 116 -14.11 5.29 -7.43
N ILE A 117 -13.80 5.42 -8.72
CA ILE A 117 -14.70 6.05 -9.72
C ILE A 117 -16.06 5.32 -9.80
N ARG A 118 -16.06 3.99 -9.64
CA ARG A 118 -17.29 3.18 -9.70
C ARG A 118 -18.10 3.17 -8.39
N ASN A 119 -17.57 3.74 -7.32
CA ASN A 119 -18.21 3.74 -6.01
C ASN A 119 -18.37 5.17 -5.49
N PRO A 120 -19.43 5.88 -5.91
CA PRO A 120 -19.62 7.31 -5.63
C PRO A 120 -19.82 7.63 -4.13
N GLN A 121 -20.07 6.63 -3.29
CA GLN A 121 -20.16 6.78 -1.84
C GLN A 121 -18.78 6.97 -1.17
N ILE A 122 -17.67 6.86 -1.91
CA ILE A 122 -16.34 7.09 -1.39
C ILE A 122 -16.05 8.59 -1.41
N GLU A 123 -15.81 9.16 -0.23
CA GLU A 123 -15.54 10.58 -0.04
C GLU A 123 -14.07 10.90 0.18
N ALA A 124 -13.29 9.90 0.63
CA ALA A 124 -11.86 10.08 0.87
C ALA A 124 -11.02 8.85 0.56
N VAL A 125 -9.81 9.09 0.06
CA VAL A 125 -8.81 8.06 -0.20
C VAL A 125 -7.52 8.44 0.50
N ILE A 126 -7.06 7.58 1.42
CA ILE A 126 -5.78 7.67 2.10
C ILE A 126 -4.81 6.74 1.39
N SER A 127 -3.73 7.28 0.87
CA SER A 127 -2.65 6.51 0.24
C SER A 127 -1.28 7.02 0.71
N TYR A 128 -0.22 6.35 0.34
CA TYR A 128 1.12 6.59 0.87
C TYR A 128 2.04 7.15 -0.21
N ASP A 129 3.05 7.90 0.20
CA ASP A 129 3.94 8.74 -0.62
C ASP A 129 4.41 8.09 -1.94
N THR A 130 4.98 6.90 -1.88
CA THR A 130 5.53 6.19 -3.05
C THR A 130 4.46 5.53 -3.94
N ASN A 131 3.19 5.49 -3.49
CA ASN A 131 2.12 4.68 -4.10
C ASN A 131 0.87 5.50 -4.45
N SER A 132 0.97 6.81 -4.51
CA SER A 132 -0.18 7.71 -4.68
C SER A 132 -0.17 8.52 -5.97
N SER A 133 0.96 8.68 -6.64
CA SER A 133 1.11 9.63 -7.77
C SER A 133 0.15 9.36 -8.93
N VAL A 134 0.11 8.13 -9.44
CA VAL A 134 -0.78 7.74 -10.56
C VAL A 134 -2.24 7.74 -10.11
N LEU A 135 -2.51 7.22 -8.91
CA LEU A 135 -3.84 7.20 -8.32
C LEU A 135 -4.43 8.60 -8.22
N PHE A 136 -3.70 9.51 -7.57
CA PHE A 136 -4.17 10.87 -7.31
C PHE A 136 -4.31 11.70 -8.59
N SER A 137 -3.41 11.50 -9.58
CA SER A 137 -3.56 12.12 -10.88
C SER A 137 -4.89 11.74 -11.54
N ILE A 138 -5.23 10.46 -11.57
CA ILE A 138 -6.49 9.98 -12.17
C ILE A 138 -7.71 10.48 -11.39
N LEU A 139 -7.67 10.42 -10.06
CA LEU A 139 -8.82 10.81 -9.23
C LEU A 139 -9.10 12.30 -9.27
N LYS A 140 -8.05 13.15 -9.28
CA LYS A 140 -8.20 14.60 -9.45
C LYS A 140 -8.96 14.96 -10.73
N ASP A 141 -8.70 14.23 -11.81
CA ASP A 141 -9.34 14.47 -13.10
C ASP A 141 -10.78 13.92 -13.15
N LYS A 142 -11.01 12.71 -12.64
CA LYS A 142 -12.27 11.97 -12.82
C LYS A 142 -13.30 12.17 -11.71
N VAL A 143 -12.85 12.38 -10.48
CA VAL A 143 -13.71 12.51 -9.28
C VAL A 143 -13.18 13.58 -8.32
N PRO A 144 -13.18 14.86 -8.73
CA PRO A 144 -12.54 15.95 -7.98
C PRO A 144 -13.15 16.21 -6.59
N HIS A 145 -14.34 15.68 -6.31
CA HIS A 145 -15.00 15.77 -5.02
C HIS A 145 -14.40 14.84 -3.96
N VAL A 146 -13.64 13.80 -4.36
CA VAL A 146 -13.01 12.86 -3.43
C VAL A 146 -11.79 13.51 -2.79
N LYS A 147 -11.75 13.51 -1.45
CA LYS A 147 -10.60 14.00 -0.69
C LYS A 147 -9.42 13.05 -0.82
N LEU A 148 -8.29 13.55 -1.28
CA LEU A 148 -7.05 12.76 -1.47
C LEU A 148 -6.08 13.11 -0.34
N ILE A 149 -5.78 12.11 0.49
CA ILE A 149 -4.91 12.24 1.67
C ILE A 149 -3.66 11.41 1.43
N MET A 150 -2.50 12.05 1.42
CA MET A 150 -1.22 11.38 1.32
C MET A 150 -0.59 11.28 2.72
N ASP A 151 -0.48 10.05 3.23
CA ASP A 151 0.29 9.77 4.43
C ASP A 151 1.76 9.62 4.06
N ASN A 152 2.57 10.56 4.51
CA ASN A 152 3.99 10.61 4.23
C ASN A 152 4.76 10.13 5.46
N ALA A 153 5.18 8.86 5.43
CA ALA A 153 5.92 8.24 6.52
C ALA A 153 7.39 8.73 6.62
N HIS A 154 7.88 9.41 5.59
CA HIS A 154 9.22 9.97 5.58
C HIS A 154 9.16 11.50 5.60
N PRO A 155 10.01 12.16 6.41
CA PRO A 155 10.12 13.61 6.34
C PRO A 155 10.47 14.02 4.91
N ASN A 156 9.89 15.14 4.48
CA ASN A 156 10.17 15.69 3.16
C ASN A 156 11.70 15.80 2.97
N ARG A 157 12.23 15.38 1.80
CA ARG A 157 13.65 15.46 1.47
C ARG A 157 14.25 16.84 1.75
N HIS A 158 13.50 17.89 1.48
CA HIS A 158 13.92 19.25 1.77
C HIS A 158 14.13 19.47 3.27
N TYR A 159 13.23 18.94 4.10
CA TYR A 159 13.35 19.02 5.56
C TYR A 159 14.53 18.17 6.07
N LEU A 160 14.73 16.98 5.53
CA LEU A 160 15.88 16.14 5.87
C LEU A 160 17.20 16.84 5.50
N TYR A 161 17.28 17.40 4.29
CA TYR A 161 18.47 18.12 3.83
C TYR A 161 18.80 19.30 4.78
N HIS A 162 17.83 20.14 5.09
CA HIS A 162 18.00 21.27 6.02
C HIS A 162 18.36 20.79 7.44
N SER A 163 17.66 19.80 7.98
CA SER A 163 17.94 19.28 9.32
C SER A 163 19.34 18.67 9.44
N TYR A 164 19.81 18.00 8.38
CA TYR A 164 21.18 17.46 8.37
C TYR A 164 22.23 18.55 8.23
N HIS A 165 21.98 19.58 7.41
CA HIS A 165 22.90 20.72 7.28
C HIS A 165 22.99 21.56 8.54
N GLU A 166 21.88 21.79 9.21
CA GLU A 166 21.84 22.59 10.45
C GLU A 166 22.46 21.87 11.64
N ASN A 167 22.28 20.55 11.77
CA ASN A 167 22.67 19.80 12.96
C ASN A 167 24.00 19.04 12.83
N TRP A 168 24.48 18.71 11.64
CA TRP A 168 25.60 17.78 11.45
C TRP A 168 26.73 18.32 10.55
N GLY A 169 26.63 19.53 10.02
CA GLY A 169 27.59 20.03 9.03
C GLY A 169 27.53 19.25 7.71
N CYS A 170 28.28 19.67 6.70
CA CYS A 170 28.27 19.07 5.36
C CYS A 170 28.56 17.56 5.38
N VAL A 171 27.54 16.74 5.44
CA VAL A 171 27.62 15.31 5.18
C VAL A 171 27.18 15.07 3.75
N GLY A 172 28.15 14.89 2.85
CA GLY A 172 28.04 14.28 1.54
C GLY A 172 26.93 14.78 0.61
N ASP A 173 27.29 15.03 -0.63
CA ASP A 173 26.38 15.37 -1.72
C ASP A 173 25.41 14.21 -2.01
N PHE A 174 24.19 14.27 -1.48
CA PHE A 174 23.12 13.31 -1.73
C PHE A 174 22.51 13.40 -3.14
N SER A 175 23.02 14.31 -4.00
CA SER A 175 22.54 14.45 -5.38
C SER A 175 22.91 13.28 -6.29
N LYS A 176 23.89 12.47 -5.88
CA LYS A 176 24.41 11.32 -6.66
C LYS A 176 23.76 9.98 -6.37
N THR A 177 22.75 9.90 -5.49
CA THR A 177 22.11 8.64 -5.08
C THR A 177 20.67 8.49 -5.57
N LEU A 178 20.39 9.06 -6.73
CA LEU A 178 19.10 8.96 -7.45
C LEU A 178 19.25 8.16 -8.73
#